data_8ba5536c4e38ffac5d239d55e6eb0914
#
_entry.id   8ba5536c4e38ffac5d239d55e6eb0914
#
_cell.length_a   1.000
_cell.length_b   1.000
_cell.length_c   1.000
_cell.angle_alpha   90.00
_cell.angle_beta   90.00
_cell.angle_gamma   90.00
#
_symmetry.space_group_name_H-M   'P 1'
#
loop_
_entity.id
_entity.type
_entity.pdbx_description
1 polymer ?
#
loop_
_entity_poly.entity_id
_entity_poly.type
_entity_poly.pdbx_seq_one_letter_code
_entity_poly.pdbx_strand_id
1 'polypeptide(L)'
;LGILDGNPKDEPMHYGEVIAVWSFMGSNNGLISGYEAFVNHAEDADLIALLEEAIKTMKAENKEFGKVLKANGITPPPALPERPKSNPEEIPAGARFMDPEISAAVSINVGQGLVSCSMAMGQCLREDIAALFAKFHLEKVAFGAKLLNLNKSKGWIIPPPLHMS
;
A
#
# COMPACT_ATOMS: atom_id res chain seq x y z
N LEU A 1 36.54 4.30 -2.81
CA LEU A 1 35.97 3.46 -3.70
C LEU A 1 34.97 2.67 -2.89
N GLY A 2 34.44 1.59 -3.22
CA GLY A 2 33.51 0.84 -2.40
C GLY A 2 32.05 1.31 -2.46
N ILE A 3 31.70 2.28 -3.31
CA ILE A 3 30.33 2.75 -3.47
C ILE A 3 29.43 1.67 -4.10
N LEU A 4 30.02 0.77 -4.88
CA LEU A 4 29.32 -0.32 -5.56
C LEU A 4 30.14 -1.62 -5.43
N ASP A 5 30.62 -1.93 -4.23
CA ASP A 5 31.48 -3.08 -3.98
C ASP A 5 30.72 -4.34 -3.51
N GLY A 6 29.40 -4.30 -3.52
CA GLY A 6 28.56 -5.41 -3.13
C GLY A 6 28.25 -5.48 -1.63
N ASN A 7 28.55 -4.43 -0.87
CA ASN A 7 28.15 -4.31 0.52
C ASN A 7 27.08 -3.24 0.69
N PRO A 8 25.77 -3.56 0.46
CA PRO A 8 24.67 -2.58 0.45
C PRO A 8 24.57 -1.72 1.70
N LYS A 9 24.99 -2.23 2.86
CA LYS A 9 24.90 -1.50 4.13
C LYS A 9 25.84 -0.29 4.18
N ASP A 10 26.93 -0.32 3.44
CA ASP A 10 27.96 0.73 3.43
C ASP A 10 27.82 1.65 2.21
N GLU A 11 26.92 1.30 1.28
CA GLU A 11 26.64 2.14 0.12
C GLU A 11 25.69 3.27 0.47
N PRO A 12 25.99 4.53 0.08
CA PRO A 12 25.05 5.62 0.27
C PRO A 12 23.83 5.44 -0.65
N MET A 13 22.67 5.87 -0.18
CA MET A 13 21.50 5.99 -1.04
C MET A 13 21.69 7.13 -2.05
N HIS A 14 21.36 6.92 -3.32
CA HIS A 14 21.22 8.03 -4.26
C HIS A 14 19.83 8.69 -4.12
N TYR A 15 19.68 9.88 -4.68
CA TYR A 15 18.45 10.67 -4.50
C TYR A 15 17.20 9.96 -5.03
N GLY A 16 17.31 9.15 -6.09
CA GLY A 16 16.20 8.38 -6.61
C GLY A 16 15.69 7.34 -5.61
N GLU A 17 16.60 6.65 -4.93
CA GLU A 17 16.25 5.70 -3.86
C GLU A 17 15.63 6.39 -2.65
N VAL A 18 16.18 7.52 -2.24
CA VAL A 18 15.64 8.32 -1.13
C VAL A 18 14.20 8.74 -1.42
N ILE A 19 13.95 9.31 -2.60
CA ILE A 19 12.63 9.77 -2.99
C ILE A 19 11.66 8.59 -3.15
N ALA A 20 12.09 7.48 -3.74
CA ALA A 20 11.25 6.30 -3.90
C ALA A 20 10.79 5.75 -2.54
N VAL A 21 11.70 5.57 -1.59
CA VAL A 21 11.38 5.08 -0.24
C VAL A 21 10.53 6.09 0.53
N TRP A 22 10.93 7.35 0.55
CA TRP A 22 10.24 8.41 1.28
C TRP A 22 8.80 8.62 0.78
N SER A 23 8.64 8.68 -0.55
CA SER A 23 7.32 8.85 -1.18
C SER A 23 6.42 7.62 -0.98
N PHE A 24 6.99 6.42 -1.03
CA PHE A 24 6.25 5.19 -0.75
C PHE A 24 5.70 5.21 0.69
N MET A 25 6.51 5.58 1.66
CA MET A 25 6.08 5.72 3.05
C MET A 25 5.00 6.80 3.23
N GLY A 26 5.16 7.95 2.57
CA GLY A 26 4.17 9.02 2.58
C GLY A 26 2.84 8.59 1.99
N SER A 27 2.87 7.87 0.87
CA SER A 27 1.67 7.29 0.26
C SER A 27 0.99 6.28 1.18
N ASN A 28 1.76 5.40 1.81
CA ASN A 28 1.22 4.46 2.80
C ASN A 28 0.54 5.19 3.96
N ASN A 29 1.13 6.26 4.48
CA ASN A 29 0.52 7.05 5.56
C ASN A 29 -0.85 7.60 5.15
N GLY A 30 -0.97 8.12 3.94
CA GLY A 30 -2.24 8.60 3.39
C GLY A 30 -3.26 7.47 3.21
N LEU A 31 -2.84 6.35 2.66
CA LEU A 31 -3.70 5.18 2.46
C LEU A 31 -4.15 4.55 3.78
N ILE A 32 -3.27 4.44 4.78
CA ILE A 32 -3.62 3.97 6.12
C ILE A 32 -4.76 4.80 6.70
N SER A 33 -4.62 6.14 6.68
CA SER A 33 -5.66 7.05 7.17
C SER A 33 -6.97 6.90 6.39
N GLY A 34 -6.91 6.79 5.07
CA GLY A 34 -8.08 6.57 4.22
C GLY A 34 -8.75 5.22 4.48
N TYR A 35 -7.97 4.15 4.67
CA TYR A 35 -8.51 2.82 4.94
C TYR A 35 -9.10 2.70 6.35
N GLU A 36 -8.56 3.41 7.32
CA GLU A 36 -9.20 3.54 8.64
C GLU A 36 -10.60 4.18 8.51
N ALA A 37 -10.76 5.19 7.65
CA ALA A 37 -12.07 5.74 7.34
C ALA A 37 -12.95 4.71 6.62
N PHE A 38 -12.44 3.98 5.65
CA PHE A 38 -13.19 2.93 4.96
C PHE A 38 -13.67 1.83 5.91
N VAL A 39 -12.87 1.42 6.89
CA VAL A 39 -13.31 0.49 7.95
C VAL A 39 -14.53 1.03 8.69
N ASN A 40 -14.60 2.32 8.96
CA ASN A 40 -15.74 2.94 9.62
C ASN A 40 -16.99 3.00 8.72
N HIS A 41 -16.81 3.05 7.38
CA HIS A 41 -17.90 3.08 6.40
C HIS A 41 -18.41 1.68 6.05
N ALA A 42 -17.54 0.67 6.03
CA ALA A 42 -17.84 -0.65 5.51
C ALA A 42 -18.82 -1.44 6.41
N GLU A 43 -19.69 -2.21 5.79
CA GLU A 43 -20.62 -3.11 6.47
C GLU A 43 -20.23 -4.59 6.31
N ASP A 44 -19.61 -4.94 5.19
CA ASP A 44 -19.22 -6.33 4.90
C ASP A 44 -18.01 -6.75 5.74
N ALA A 45 -18.16 -7.80 6.53
CA ALA A 45 -17.13 -8.28 7.44
C ALA A 45 -15.85 -8.74 6.72
N ASP A 46 -15.97 -9.34 5.54
CA ASP A 46 -14.82 -9.80 4.78
C ASP A 46 -14.04 -8.62 4.19
N LEU A 47 -14.73 -7.59 3.74
CA LEU A 47 -14.12 -6.34 3.29
C LEU A 47 -13.39 -5.65 4.45
N ILE A 48 -14.02 -5.54 5.61
CA ILE A 48 -13.40 -4.95 6.81
C ILE A 48 -12.12 -5.70 7.15
N ALA A 49 -12.14 -7.03 7.14
CA ALA A 49 -10.96 -7.84 7.43
C ALA A 49 -9.81 -7.59 6.44
N LEU A 50 -10.11 -7.45 5.15
CA LEU A 50 -9.10 -7.10 4.14
C LEU A 50 -8.54 -5.69 4.31
N LEU A 51 -9.39 -4.72 4.66
CA LEU A 51 -8.94 -3.36 4.95
C LEU A 51 -7.98 -3.33 6.16
N GLU A 52 -8.31 -4.06 7.21
CA GLU A 52 -7.47 -4.15 8.41
C GLU A 52 -6.14 -4.89 8.11
N GLU A 53 -6.18 -5.92 7.28
CA GLU A 53 -4.96 -6.59 6.78
C GLU A 53 -4.07 -5.62 6.00
N ALA A 54 -4.65 -4.83 5.09
CA ALA A 54 -3.92 -3.83 4.31
C ALA A 54 -3.28 -2.76 5.19
N ILE A 55 -4.00 -2.25 6.19
CA ILE A 55 -3.48 -1.27 7.15
C ILE A 55 -2.28 -1.85 7.90
N LYS A 56 -2.41 -3.07 8.41
CA LYS A 56 -1.32 -3.76 9.13
C LYS A 56 -0.09 -3.95 8.24
N THR A 57 -0.29 -4.37 7.01
CA THR A 57 0.80 -4.58 6.03
C THR A 57 1.51 -3.26 5.72
N MET A 58 0.78 -2.19 5.44
CA MET A 58 1.39 -0.88 5.15
C MET A 58 2.15 -0.31 6.35
N LYS A 59 1.67 -0.51 7.57
CA LYS A 59 2.41 -0.14 8.79
C LYS A 59 3.72 -0.92 8.93
N ALA A 60 3.72 -2.21 8.60
CA ALA A 60 4.92 -3.05 8.61
C ALA A 60 5.92 -2.63 7.52
N GLU A 61 5.45 -2.32 6.30
CA GLU A 61 6.28 -1.79 5.22
C GLU A 61 6.97 -0.48 5.64
N ASN A 62 6.22 0.44 6.22
CA ASN A 62 6.75 1.71 6.72
C ASN A 62 7.76 1.51 7.85
N LYS A 63 7.57 0.52 8.71
CA LYS A 63 8.56 0.19 9.74
C LYS A 63 9.88 -0.27 9.14
N GLU A 64 9.85 -1.12 8.12
CA GLU A 64 11.06 -1.59 7.44
C GLU A 64 11.77 -0.45 6.70
N PHE A 65 11.05 0.33 5.90
CA PHE A 65 11.62 1.48 5.20
C PHE A 65 12.08 2.61 6.12
N GLY A 66 11.39 2.81 7.23
CA GLY A 66 11.82 3.77 8.24
C GLY A 66 13.19 3.45 8.83
N LYS A 67 13.51 2.17 9.00
CA LYS A 67 14.85 1.73 9.42
C LYS A 67 15.90 2.06 8.35
N VAL A 68 15.59 1.84 7.07
CA VAL A 68 16.49 2.16 5.96
C VAL A 68 16.80 3.65 5.92
N LEU A 69 15.79 4.50 5.98
CA LEU A 69 15.99 5.97 5.96
C LEU A 69 16.81 6.44 7.16
N LYS A 70 16.46 6.00 8.37
CA LYS A 70 17.16 6.39 9.60
C LYS A 70 18.62 5.95 9.59
N ALA A 71 18.91 4.75 9.10
CA ALA A 71 20.29 4.26 8.95
C ALA A 71 21.11 5.11 7.97
N ASN A 72 20.46 5.82 7.07
CA ASN A 72 21.08 6.75 6.12
C ASN A 72 20.97 8.23 6.53
N GLY A 73 20.59 8.52 7.78
CA GLY A 73 20.50 9.87 8.30
C GLY A 73 19.31 10.69 7.78
N ILE A 74 18.28 10.01 7.24
CA ILE A 74 17.11 10.67 6.65
C ILE A 74 15.91 10.49 7.58
N THR A 75 15.22 11.60 7.87
CA THR A 75 13.99 11.57 8.67
C THR A 75 12.83 11.03 7.84
N PRO A 76 12.19 9.94 8.27
CA PRO A 76 11.00 9.43 7.59
C PRO A 76 9.84 10.42 7.63
N PRO A 77 8.88 10.35 6.68
CA PRO A 77 7.65 11.13 6.77
C PRO A 77 6.88 10.74 8.05
N PRO A 78 6.29 11.72 8.76
CA PRO A 78 5.53 11.43 9.97
C PRO A 78 4.25 10.65 9.65
N ALA A 79 3.89 9.74 10.55
CA ALA A 79 2.60 9.06 10.48
C ALA A 79 1.47 10.05 10.80
N LEU A 80 0.30 9.81 10.20
CA LEU A 80 -0.90 10.56 10.53
C LEU A 80 -1.50 10.05 11.85
N PRO A 81 -2.25 10.88 12.58
CA PRO A 81 -2.96 10.44 13.78
C PRO A 81 -3.90 9.28 13.47
N GLU A 82 -4.00 8.33 14.39
CA GLU A 82 -4.94 7.23 14.27
C GLU A 82 -6.38 7.75 14.32
N ARG A 83 -7.21 7.23 13.40
CA ARG A 83 -8.61 7.63 13.30
C ARG A 83 -9.46 6.90 14.34
N PRO A 84 -10.32 7.59 15.09
CA PRO A 84 -11.28 6.94 15.98
C PRO A 84 -12.22 5.99 15.22
N LYS A 85 -12.64 4.93 15.89
CA LYS A 85 -13.67 4.03 15.36
C LYS A 85 -15.04 4.72 15.38
N SER A 86 -15.86 4.40 14.37
CA SER A 86 -17.22 4.88 14.20
C SER A 86 -18.05 3.79 13.53
N ASN A 87 -19.36 3.84 13.70
CA ASN A 87 -20.28 2.92 13.04
C ASN A 87 -20.77 3.51 11.70
N PRO A 88 -21.06 2.69 10.69
CA PRO A 88 -21.53 3.19 9.40
C PRO A 88 -22.78 4.07 9.49
N GLU A 89 -23.72 3.73 10.35
CA GLU A 89 -24.96 4.47 10.55
C GLU A 89 -24.78 5.86 11.19
N GLU A 90 -23.63 6.15 11.78
CA GLU A 90 -23.28 7.47 12.31
C GLU A 90 -22.82 8.43 11.20
N ILE A 91 -22.61 7.92 9.99
CA ILE A 91 -22.12 8.69 8.83
C ILE A 91 -23.33 9.12 8.00
N PRO A 92 -23.50 10.42 7.70
CA PRO A 92 -24.61 10.89 6.85
C PRO A 92 -24.61 10.18 5.51
N ALA A 93 -25.79 9.79 5.02
CA ALA A 93 -25.95 8.99 3.80
C ALA A 93 -25.24 9.60 2.58
N GLY A 94 -25.24 10.92 2.43
CA GLY A 94 -24.57 11.60 1.32
C GLY A 94 -23.04 11.65 1.42
N ALA A 95 -22.48 11.28 2.57
CA ALA A 95 -21.02 11.25 2.80
C ALA A 95 -20.47 9.82 2.89
N ARG A 96 -21.37 8.83 2.98
CA ARG A 96 -20.99 7.45 3.23
C ARG A 96 -20.60 6.71 1.95
N PHE A 97 -19.45 6.05 1.98
CA PHE A 97 -19.05 5.10 0.94
C PHE A 97 -19.71 3.74 1.16
N MET A 98 -20.17 3.12 0.07
CA MET A 98 -20.72 1.78 0.05
C MET A 98 -19.62 0.75 -0.18
N ASP A 99 -19.82 -0.50 0.25
CA ASP A 99 -18.82 -1.56 0.13
C ASP A 99 -18.25 -1.74 -1.29
N PRO A 100 -19.05 -1.75 -2.37
CA PRO A 100 -18.51 -1.84 -3.73
C PRO A 100 -17.62 -0.66 -4.13
N GLU A 101 -17.96 0.55 -3.67
CA GLU A 101 -17.15 1.75 -3.94
C GLU A 101 -15.81 1.67 -3.23
N ILE A 102 -15.80 1.24 -1.97
CA ILE A 102 -14.59 1.03 -1.17
C ILE A 102 -13.69 -0.01 -1.86
N SER A 103 -14.26 -1.14 -2.23
CA SER A 103 -13.52 -2.21 -2.89
C SER A 103 -12.91 -1.77 -4.23
N ALA A 104 -13.64 -0.98 -5.01
CA ALA A 104 -13.14 -0.40 -6.25
C ALA A 104 -11.95 0.54 -6.02
N ALA A 105 -12.04 1.42 -5.01
CA ALA A 105 -10.95 2.33 -4.65
C ALA A 105 -9.70 1.57 -4.20
N VAL A 106 -9.86 0.53 -3.37
CA VAL A 106 -8.75 -0.31 -2.92
C VAL A 106 -8.11 -1.06 -4.10
N SER A 107 -8.91 -1.56 -5.05
CA SER A 107 -8.42 -2.24 -6.26
C SER A 107 -7.54 -1.31 -7.12
N ILE A 108 -7.94 -0.06 -7.29
CA ILE A 108 -7.13 0.96 -7.97
C ILE A 108 -5.80 1.20 -7.23
N ASN A 109 -5.86 1.34 -5.91
CA ASN A 109 -4.67 1.56 -5.09
C ASN A 109 -3.68 0.39 -5.18
N VAL A 110 -4.17 -0.85 -5.22
CA VAL A 110 -3.32 -2.04 -5.41
C VAL A 110 -2.60 -1.97 -6.76
N GLY A 111 -3.31 -1.65 -7.84
CA GLY A 111 -2.72 -1.50 -9.17
C GLY A 111 -1.64 -0.42 -9.21
N GLN A 112 -1.91 0.74 -8.62
CA GLN A 112 -0.93 1.83 -8.52
C GLN A 112 0.28 1.43 -7.67
N GLY A 113 0.07 0.71 -6.58
CA GLY A 113 1.15 0.21 -5.73
C GLY A 113 2.06 -0.79 -6.43
N LEU A 114 1.51 -1.67 -7.26
CA LEU A 114 2.28 -2.60 -8.10
C LEU A 114 3.19 -1.84 -9.07
N VAL A 115 2.66 -0.85 -9.77
CA VAL A 115 3.42 0.00 -10.69
C VAL A 115 4.53 0.75 -9.96
N SER A 116 4.22 1.35 -8.82
CA SER A 116 5.19 2.10 -8.00
C SER A 116 6.35 1.24 -7.54
N CYS A 117 6.10 0.02 -7.07
CA CYS A 117 7.14 -0.92 -6.68
C CYS A 117 8.01 -1.32 -7.87
N SER A 118 7.41 -1.58 -9.04
CA SER A 118 8.13 -1.93 -10.26
C SER A 118 9.07 -0.80 -10.71
N MET A 119 8.58 0.43 -10.72
CA MET A 119 9.39 1.61 -11.06
C MET A 119 10.54 1.81 -10.08
N ALA A 120 10.28 1.67 -8.79
CA ALA A 120 11.28 1.82 -7.74
C ALA A 120 12.38 0.78 -7.87
N MET A 121 12.03 -0.49 -8.10
CA MET A 121 13.02 -1.55 -8.34
C MET A 121 13.95 -1.23 -9.51
N GLY A 122 13.40 -0.69 -10.60
CA GLY A 122 14.18 -0.32 -11.78
C GLY A 122 15.13 0.85 -11.56
N GLN A 123 14.93 1.65 -10.54
CA GLN A 123 15.77 2.81 -10.20
C GLN A 123 16.84 2.50 -9.16
N CYS A 124 16.71 1.41 -8.41
CA CYS A 124 17.61 1.09 -7.32
C CYS A 124 18.98 0.61 -7.83
N LEU A 125 20.03 1.14 -7.21
CA LEU A 125 21.39 0.61 -7.30
C LEU A 125 21.72 -0.27 -6.10
N ARG A 126 21.14 0.03 -4.93
CA ARG A 126 21.27 -0.79 -3.72
C ARG A 126 20.34 -1.99 -3.82
N GLU A 127 20.93 -3.17 -3.78
CA GLU A 127 20.22 -4.44 -3.90
C GLU A 127 19.26 -4.70 -2.73
N ASP A 128 19.62 -4.28 -1.51
CA ASP A 128 18.79 -4.44 -0.32
C ASP A 128 17.49 -3.63 -0.40
N ILE A 129 17.53 -2.43 -0.97
CA ILE A 129 16.35 -1.58 -1.18
C ILE A 129 15.48 -2.16 -2.29
N ALA A 130 16.09 -2.58 -3.40
CA ALA A 130 15.37 -3.25 -4.47
C ALA A 130 14.66 -4.52 -3.98
N ALA A 131 15.30 -5.31 -3.11
CA ALA A 131 14.73 -6.51 -2.51
C ALA A 131 13.51 -6.20 -1.63
N LEU A 132 13.51 -5.10 -0.88
CA LEU A 132 12.35 -4.68 -0.10
C LEU A 132 11.17 -4.29 -1.00
N PHE A 133 11.40 -3.53 -2.06
CA PHE A 133 10.35 -3.22 -3.04
C PHE A 133 9.82 -4.48 -3.72
N ALA A 134 10.68 -5.44 -4.04
CA ALA A 134 10.26 -6.72 -4.61
C ALA A 134 9.38 -7.52 -3.62
N LYS A 135 9.75 -7.56 -2.35
CA LYS A 135 8.96 -8.20 -1.29
C LYS A 135 7.58 -7.54 -1.18
N PHE A 136 7.52 -6.23 -1.11
CA PHE A 136 6.26 -5.49 -1.01
C PHE A 136 5.41 -5.61 -2.27
N HIS A 137 6.03 -5.70 -3.43
CA HIS A 137 5.35 -6.00 -4.69
C HIS A 137 4.64 -7.35 -4.63
N LEU A 138 5.32 -8.41 -4.19
CA LEU A 138 4.74 -9.74 -4.05
C LEU A 138 3.59 -9.78 -3.02
N GLU A 139 3.73 -9.08 -1.91
CA GLU A 139 2.66 -8.94 -0.92
C GLU A 139 1.41 -8.28 -1.53
N LYS A 140 1.59 -7.26 -2.37
CA LYS A 140 0.50 -6.59 -3.10
C LYS A 140 -0.16 -7.50 -4.14
N VAL A 141 0.61 -8.33 -4.84
CA VAL A 141 0.07 -9.33 -5.75
C VAL A 141 -0.84 -10.30 -5.01
N ALA A 142 -0.38 -10.82 -3.87
CA ALA A 142 -1.17 -11.75 -3.05
C ALA A 142 -2.43 -11.09 -2.48
N PHE A 143 -2.32 -9.86 -1.99
CA PHE A 143 -3.48 -9.10 -1.51
C PHE A 143 -4.47 -8.81 -2.62
N GLY A 144 -4.00 -8.42 -3.80
CA GLY A 144 -4.84 -8.17 -4.97
C GLY A 144 -5.63 -9.41 -5.40
N ALA A 145 -5.04 -10.60 -5.30
CA ALA A 145 -5.74 -11.86 -5.57
C ALA A 145 -6.87 -12.12 -4.56
N LYS A 146 -6.65 -11.85 -3.27
CA LYS A 146 -7.70 -11.95 -2.24
C LYS A 146 -8.85 -10.99 -2.52
N LEU A 147 -8.52 -9.74 -2.85
CA LEU A 147 -9.51 -8.71 -3.16
C LEU A 147 -10.33 -9.06 -4.42
N LEU A 148 -9.68 -9.58 -5.46
CA LEU A 148 -10.35 -10.05 -6.66
C LEU A 148 -11.33 -11.17 -6.34
N ASN A 149 -10.93 -12.14 -5.52
CA ASN A 149 -11.80 -13.22 -5.10
C ASN A 149 -13.02 -12.70 -4.30
N LEU A 150 -12.79 -11.75 -3.41
CA LEU A 150 -13.88 -11.10 -2.67
C LEU A 150 -14.86 -10.41 -3.64
N ASN A 151 -14.35 -9.59 -4.56
CA ASN A 151 -15.16 -8.88 -5.54
C ASN A 151 -16.00 -9.82 -6.40
N LYS A 152 -15.44 -10.96 -6.81
CA LYS A 152 -16.19 -11.99 -7.54
C LYS A 152 -17.27 -12.62 -6.68
N SER A 153 -16.94 -13.00 -5.46
CA SER A 153 -17.89 -13.69 -4.56
C SER A 153 -19.06 -12.81 -4.13
N LYS A 154 -18.83 -11.49 -3.98
CA LYS A 154 -19.86 -10.53 -3.58
C LYS A 154 -20.63 -9.93 -4.78
N GLY A 155 -20.21 -10.22 -6.00
CA GLY A 155 -20.82 -9.66 -7.20
C GLY A 155 -20.54 -8.16 -7.41
N TRP A 156 -19.43 -7.65 -6.87
CA TRP A 156 -19.04 -6.24 -6.96
C TRP A 156 -18.24 -5.90 -8.22
N ILE A 157 -17.81 -6.92 -8.98
CA ILE A 157 -17.11 -6.69 -10.23
C ILE A 157 -18.09 -6.30 -11.33
N ILE A 158 -17.77 -5.20 -12.00
CA ILE A 158 -18.38 -4.87 -13.30
C ILE A 158 -17.35 -5.28 -14.36
N PRO A 159 -17.53 -6.43 -15.02
CA PRO A 159 -16.53 -6.88 -15.99
C PRO A 159 -16.57 -5.98 -17.24
N PRO A 160 -15.39 -5.69 -17.83
CA PRO A 160 -15.37 -5.08 -19.16
C PRO A 160 -16.00 -6.05 -20.18
N PRO A 161 -16.32 -5.57 -21.40
CA PRO A 161 -16.84 -6.44 -22.45
C PRO A 161 -15.96 -7.67 -22.64
N LEU A 162 -16.55 -8.85 -22.57
CA LEU A 162 -15.83 -10.10 -22.75
C LEU A 162 -15.75 -10.46 -24.23
N HIS A 163 -14.62 -10.99 -24.65
CA HIS A 163 -14.48 -11.58 -25.97
C HIS A 163 -15.22 -12.93 -25.98
N MET A 164 -16.25 -13.01 -26.82
CA MET A 164 -17.01 -14.23 -27.06
C MET A 164 -16.60 -14.79 -28.42
N SER A 165 -16.07 -16.03 -28.45
CA SER A 165 -15.74 -16.75 -29.69
C SER A 165 -16.96 -17.42 -30.29
#